data_2e3c843a709d11d6e2ac1f87173471ff
#
_entry.id   2e3c843a709d11d6e2ac1f87173471ff
#
_cell.length_a   1.000
_cell.length_b   1.000
_cell.length_c   1.000
_cell.angle_alpha   90.00
_cell.angle_beta   90.00
_cell.angle_gamma   90.00
#
_symmetry.space_group_name_H-M   'P 1'
#
loop_
_entity.id
_entity.type
_entity.pdbx_description
1 polymer ?
#
loop_
_entity_poly.entity_id
_entity_poly.type
_entity_poly.pdbx_seq_one_letter_code
_entity_poly.pdbx_strand_id
1 'polypeptide(L)'
;MKAHHTLFFILSIFILLGLGWYLFPSEGVKVGDLALRFPSYEEDKMGTPEEINVDSVLNDVSKSLEMRVSETLLDSLEYYRDYLTINPNRIYLPDDDYTYFDDLFHLFDAAKKDDTIYRIMHYGDSQIEMDRISSVLRQRLQEIFGGSGPNMIPAIQRVSTISVTQSYSGNLTRYAIIADSTSRRASHGRYGVLTQFSQTSGQSNISFSKTKNSRAFDNAKEFSRISLLIGNNSEGFKASLKADTIKGETKVCPANAGVSLLTWDLPVDVSRGTITTTGNAEIYGVLLDGKEGIALDNCPLRGCSGTIFTRINKKVMEESFKLLNTRLIILQFGGNRMPSIYNSKAISSYMKELDKQINYFREVAPQATLLFIGPADMGKSYNGKIGTWKGLPELNDSIRAMALRNEVAYWDMFHVMGGENSMAQYVKHDPPLGSPDHIHFTFRGAQEIGNNLAKSLVIYYDFYKLRQRLPNESFDEFMHKDRALIEQEKEARKNKFKPTNYYYK
;
A
#
# COMPACT_ATOMS: atom_id res chain seq x y z
N MET A 1 -54.60 23.21 1.44
CA MET A 1 -53.91 24.17 2.34
C MET A 1 -53.10 25.13 1.49
N LYS A 2 -53.15 26.44 1.74
CA LYS A 2 -52.35 27.41 0.97
C LYS A 2 -50.86 27.25 1.36
N ALA A 3 -49.94 27.31 0.42
CA ALA A 3 -48.48 27.07 0.64
C ALA A 3 -47.87 27.81 1.85
N HIS A 4 -48.39 29.02 2.17
CA HIS A 4 -47.91 29.79 3.31
C HIS A 4 -48.30 29.16 4.68
N HIS A 5 -49.40 28.43 4.79
CA HIS A 5 -49.75 27.72 6.04
C HIS A 5 -48.79 26.53 6.29
N THR A 6 -48.39 25.85 5.23
CA THR A 6 -47.39 24.79 5.36
C THR A 6 -46.03 25.34 5.74
N LEU A 7 -45.63 26.50 5.19
CA LEU A 7 -44.38 27.16 5.54
C LEU A 7 -44.37 27.60 6.99
N PHE A 8 -45.45 28.26 7.46
CA PHE A 8 -45.60 28.67 8.86
C PHE A 8 -45.60 27.49 9.82
N PHE A 9 -46.24 26.38 9.46
CA PHE A 9 -46.23 25.16 10.26
C PHE A 9 -44.81 24.57 10.40
N ILE A 10 -44.08 24.47 9.28
CA ILE A 10 -42.69 23.99 9.29
C ILE A 10 -41.79 24.93 10.13
N LEU A 11 -41.92 26.25 9.94
CA LEU A 11 -41.17 27.24 10.69
C LEU A 11 -41.44 27.15 12.20
N SER A 12 -42.72 26.93 12.57
CA SER A 12 -43.11 26.76 13.99
C SER A 12 -42.51 25.51 14.61
N ILE A 13 -42.39 24.42 13.85
CA ILE A 13 -41.71 23.18 14.30
C ILE A 13 -40.22 23.46 14.56
N PHE A 14 -39.54 24.14 13.64
CA PHE A 14 -38.13 24.48 13.84
C PHE A 14 -37.88 25.42 15.03
N ILE A 15 -38.77 26.39 15.24
CA ILE A 15 -38.70 27.26 16.41
C ILE A 15 -38.92 26.48 17.71
N LEU A 16 -39.90 25.56 17.75
CA LEU A 16 -40.14 24.70 18.90
C LEU A 16 -39.00 23.73 19.17
N LEU A 17 -38.40 23.17 18.13
CA LEU A 17 -37.22 22.31 18.25
C LEU A 17 -35.99 23.10 18.74
N GLY A 18 -35.78 24.31 18.22
CA GLY A 18 -34.73 25.22 18.68
C GLY A 18 -34.88 25.68 20.13
N LEU A 19 -36.12 25.99 20.54
CA LEU A 19 -36.45 26.32 21.93
C LEU A 19 -36.28 25.06 22.82
N GLY A 20 -36.70 23.91 22.38
CA GLY A 20 -36.49 22.63 23.06
C GLY A 20 -35.02 22.36 23.28
N TRP A 21 -34.21 22.55 22.23
CA TRP A 21 -32.75 22.38 22.26
C TRP A 21 -32.09 23.40 23.25
N TYR A 22 -32.48 24.66 23.23
CA TYR A 22 -31.94 25.71 24.10
C TYR A 22 -32.32 25.54 25.57
N LEU A 23 -33.52 25.08 25.87
CA LEU A 23 -34.07 24.91 27.20
C LEU A 23 -33.83 23.53 27.81
N PHE A 24 -33.36 22.56 27.02
CA PHE A 24 -33.15 21.21 27.53
C PHE A 24 -31.92 21.15 28.42
N PRO A 25 -31.98 20.49 29.61
CA PRO A 25 -30.84 20.40 30.50
C PRO A 25 -29.65 19.67 29.81
N SER A 26 -28.46 20.25 29.94
CA SER A 26 -27.22 19.67 29.36
C SER A 26 -26.91 18.25 29.87
N GLU A 27 -27.40 17.94 31.09
CA GLU A 27 -27.24 16.59 31.68
C GLU A 27 -28.29 15.56 31.20
N GLY A 28 -29.27 16.01 30.40
CA GLY A 28 -30.39 15.19 29.94
C GLY A 28 -31.47 14.97 30.99
N VAL A 29 -32.59 14.38 30.59
CA VAL A 29 -33.73 14.06 31.46
C VAL A 29 -33.83 12.51 31.57
N LYS A 30 -33.80 12.00 32.79
CA LYS A 30 -34.00 10.59 33.06
C LYS A 30 -35.49 10.24 33.13
N VAL A 31 -35.93 9.29 32.28
CA VAL A 31 -37.29 8.74 32.30
C VAL A 31 -37.15 7.23 32.51
N GLY A 32 -37.26 6.75 33.73
CA GLY A 32 -36.91 5.38 34.09
C GLY A 32 -35.44 5.09 33.93
N ASP A 33 -35.10 4.00 33.25
CA ASP A 33 -33.71 3.64 32.96
C ASP A 33 -33.14 4.28 31.67
N LEU A 34 -33.94 5.09 30.99
CA LEU A 34 -33.54 5.80 29.77
C LEU A 34 -33.16 7.24 30.06
N ALA A 35 -31.98 7.67 29.61
CA ALA A 35 -31.56 9.07 29.63
C ALA A 35 -31.80 9.70 28.25
N LEU A 36 -32.75 10.61 28.16
CA LEU A 36 -32.99 11.40 26.95
C LEU A 36 -32.04 12.61 26.97
N ARG A 37 -31.19 12.74 25.96
CA ARG A 37 -30.29 13.86 25.76
C ARG A 37 -30.56 14.52 24.43
N PHE A 38 -30.53 15.86 24.40
CA PHE A 38 -30.44 16.60 23.14
C PHE A 38 -28.95 16.79 22.80
N PRO A 39 -28.54 16.70 21.50
CA PRO A 39 -27.20 17.04 21.11
C PRO A 39 -26.85 18.46 21.56
N SER A 40 -25.80 18.61 22.37
CA SER A 40 -25.33 19.94 22.75
C SER A 40 -24.43 20.52 21.66
N TYR A 41 -24.41 21.86 21.53
CA TYR A 41 -23.52 22.54 20.57
C TYR A 41 -22.00 22.25 20.83
N GLU A 42 -21.68 21.84 22.06
CA GLU A 42 -20.31 21.44 22.42
C GLU A 42 -19.99 20.00 21.99
N GLU A 43 -20.98 19.09 21.96
CA GLU A 43 -20.83 17.75 21.44
C GLU A 43 -20.65 17.76 19.92
N ASP A 44 -21.33 18.67 19.20
CA ASP A 44 -21.09 18.88 17.76
C ASP A 44 -19.68 19.44 17.47
N LYS A 45 -19.05 20.14 18.38
CA LYS A 45 -17.66 20.55 18.25
C LYS A 45 -16.67 19.42 18.49
N MET A 46 -17.05 18.38 19.27
CA MET A 46 -16.24 17.16 19.41
C MET A 46 -16.40 16.20 18.22
N GLY A 47 -17.40 16.39 17.38
CA GLY A 47 -17.67 15.57 16.21
C GLY A 47 -16.95 16.00 14.93
N THR A 48 -16.26 17.14 14.89
CA THR A 48 -15.24 17.37 13.87
C THR A 48 -14.09 16.44 14.21
N PRO A 49 -13.70 15.49 13.31
CA PRO A 49 -12.43 14.81 13.49
C PRO A 49 -11.41 15.93 13.72
N GLU A 50 -10.70 15.96 14.84
CA GLU A 50 -9.43 16.65 14.86
C GLU A 50 -8.74 16.21 13.56
N GLU A 51 -8.51 17.15 12.66
CA GLU A 51 -7.54 16.96 11.62
C GLU A 51 -6.31 16.53 12.40
N ILE A 52 -6.05 15.23 12.39
CA ILE A 52 -4.79 14.70 12.87
C ILE A 52 -3.82 15.43 11.98
N ASN A 53 -3.21 16.46 12.55
CA ASN A 53 -2.15 17.17 11.88
C ASN A 53 -1.06 16.13 11.66
N VAL A 54 -1.11 15.53 10.46
CA VAL A 54 -0.18 14.48 10.04
C VAL A 54 1.24 14.99 10.22
N ASP A 55 1.46 16.31 10.01
CA ASP A 55 2.73 16.98 10.28
C ASP A 55 3.08 16.99 11.78
N SER A 56 2.11 17.06 12.68
CA SER A 56 2.34 16.97 14.13
C SER A 56 2.72 15.55 14.54
N VAL A 57 1.99 14.55 14.06
CA VAL A 57 2.33 13.12 14.33
C VAL A 57 3.65 12.75 13.66
N LEU A 58 3.91 13.26 12.46
CA LEU A 58 5.18 13.10 11.75
C LEU A 58 6.33 13.81 12.45
N ASN A 59 6.13 15.04 12.90
CA ASN A 59 7.09 15.79 13.70
C ASN A 59 7.32 15.12 15.06
N ASP A 60 6.31 14.56 15.70
CA ASP A 60 6.47 13.86 16.99
C ASP A 60 7.16 12.52 16.82
N VAL A 61 6.90 11.79 15.73
CA VAL A 61 7.67 10.58 15.37
C VAL A 61 9.09 10.95 14.95
N SER A 62 9.27 11.98 14.13
CA SER A 62 10.59 12.48 13.71
C SER A 62 11.35 13.07 14.89
N LYS A 63 10.73 13.91 15.72
CA LYS A 63 11.35 14.44 16.96
C LYS A 63 11.62 13.37 18.00
N SER A 64 10.77 12.35 18.13
CA SER A 64 11.05 11.23 19.03
C SER A 64 12.21 10.34 18.52
N LEU A 65 12.37 10.25 17.20
CA LEU A 65 13.54 9.63 16.57
C LEU A 65 14.79 10.50 16.75
N GLU A 66 14.72 11.82 16.52
CA GLU A 66 15.84 12.75 16.71
C GLU A 66 16.26 12.89 18.18
N MET A 67 15.33 12.95 19.12
CA MET A 67 15.65 12.99 20.55
C MET A 67 16.26 11.68 21.08
N ARG A 68 15.86 10.53 20.53
CA ARG A 68 16.43 9.23 20.93
C ARG A 68 17.82 8.97 20.33
N VAL A 69 18.13 9.54 19.19
CA VAL A 69 19.49 9.50 18.61
C VAL A 69 20.49 10.33 19.45
N SER A 70 20.01 11.28 20.25
CA SER A 70 20.85 12.10 21.14
C SER A 70 21.13 11.46 22.51
N GLU A 71 20.33 10.52 22.95
CA GLU A 71 20.60 9.69 24.12
C GLU A 71 21.50 8.53 23.69
N THR A 72 22.53 8.24 24.39
CA THR A 72 23.67 7.38 24.10
C THR A 72 23.49 6.37 22.94
N LEU A 73 24.48 6.23 22.08
CA LEU A 73 24.54 5.30 20.95
C LEU A 73 24.09 3.87 21.31
N LEU A 74 24.35 3.43 22.55
CA LEU A 74 23.95 2.13 23.09
C LEU A 74 22.42 1.98 23.19
N ASP A 75 21.69 3.01 23.61
CA ASP A 75 20.23 2.96 23.73
C ASP A 75 19.57 2.83 22.34
N SER A 76 20.15 3.51 21.35
CA SER A 76 19.72 3.39 19.95
C SER A 76 19.94 1.98 19.41
N LEU A 77 21.09 1.38 19.64
CA LEU A 77 21.42 0.02 19.22
C LEU A 77 20.49 -1.01 19.88
N GLU A 78 20.21 -0.86 21.18
CA GLU A 78 19.26 -1.73 21.89
C GLU A 78 17.85 -1.62 21.34
N TYR A 79 17.39 -0.40 21.04
CA TYR A 79 16.08 -0.19 20.43
C TYR A 79 15.94 -0.91 19.08
N TYR A 80 16.93 -0.76 18.18
CA TYR A 80 16.91 -1.42 16.88
C TYR A 80 17.01 -2.94 17.02
N ARG A 81 17.93 -3.44 17.86
CA ARG A 81 18.03 -4.87 18.14
C ARG A 81 16.68 -5.45 18.58
N ASP A 82 16.04 -4.82 19.58
CA ASP A 82 14.76 -5.27 20.09
C ASP A 82 13.67 -5.22 19.03
N TYR A 83 13.65 -4.16 18.23
CA TYR A 83 12.68 -4.06 17.13
C TYR A 83 12.92 -5.16 16.09
N LEU A 84 14.13 -5.36 15.65
CA LEU A 84 14.47 -6.30 14.58
C LEU A 84 14.31 -7.77 15.02
N THR A 85 14.40 -8.07 16.32
CA THR A 85 14.36 -9.46 16.81
C THR A 85 13.02 -9.90 17.38
N ILE A 86 12.29 -9.04 18.08
CA ILE A 86 11.10 -9.44 18.82
C ILE A 86 9.84 -8.61 18.55
N ASN A 87 9.93 -7.44 17.89
CA ASN A 87 8.74 -6.64 17.63
C ASN A 87 7.81 -7.38 16.67
N PRO A 88 6.49 -7.49 16.95
CA PRO A 88 5.55 -8.11 16.03
C PRO A 88 5.52 -7.47 14.65
N ASN A 89 5.82 -6.15 14.56
CA ASN A 89 5.85 -5.40 13.30
C ASN A 89 7.20 -5.50 12.57
N ARG A 90 8.14 -6.35 13.00
CA ARG A 90 9.41 -6.54 12.28
C ARG A 90 9.20 -7.21 10.93
N ILE A 91 10.14 -7.03 10.03
CA ILE A 91 10.29 -7.87 8.84
C ILE A 91 11.19 -9.05 9.21
N TYR A 92 10.75 -10.26 8.96
CA TYR A 92 11.59 -11.46 9.08
C TYR A 92 12.53 -11.51 7.89
N LEU A 93 13.81 -11.65 8.16
CA LEU A 93 14.85 -11.67 7.14
C LEU A 93 15.41 -13.08 6.96
N PRO A 94 15.82 -13.47 5.73
CA PRO A 94 16.54 -14.72 5.51
C PRO A 94 17.80 -14.76 6.39
N ASP A 95 18.02 -15.89 7.06
CA ASP A 95 19.17 -16.13 7.96
C ASP A 95 19.38 -15.04 9.02
N ASP A 96 18.30 -14.29 9.36
CA ASP A 96 18.32 -13.10 10.22
C ASP A 96 19.36 -12.03 9.74
N ASP A 97 19.65 -12.00 8.42
CA ASP A 97 20.56 -11.04 7.80
C ASP A 97 19.99 -9.63 7.77
N TYR A 98 20.33 -8.81 8.76
CA TYR A 98 19.89 -7.43 8.88
C TYR A 98 20.41 -6.49 7.78
N THR A 99 21.30 -6.94 6.92
CA THR A 99 21.83 -6.19 5.76
C THR A 99 21.02 -6.41 4.49
N TYR A 100 20.00 -7.25 4.53
CA TYR A 100 19.18 -7.67 3.40
C TYR A 100 18.68 -6.52 2.49
N PHE A 101 18.38 -5.37 3.08
CA PHE A 101 17.89 -4.19 2.35
C PHE A 101 18.97 -3.13 2.09
N ASP A 102 20.23 -3.35 2.43
CA ASP A 102 21.27 -2.31 2.35
C ASP A 102 21.49 -1.77 0.95
N ASP A 103 21.62 -2.65 -0.04
CA ASP A 103 21.77 -2.26 -1.44
C ASP A 103 20.55 -1.47 -1.95
N LEU A 104 19.34 -1.86 -1.53
CA LEU A 104 18.12 -1.16 -1.86
C LEU A 104 18.12 0.25 -1.26
N PHE A 105 18.45 0.39 0.02
CA PHE A 105 18.49 1.69 0.70
C PHE A 105 19.61 2.58 0.16
N HIS A 106 20.73 2.01 -0.22
CA HIS A 106 21.80 2.74 -0.89
C HIS A 106 21.31 3.38 -2.20
N LEU A 107 20.58 2.62 -3.02
CA LEU A 107 19.98 3.14 -4.25
C LEU A 107 18.92 4.22 -3.98
N PHE A 108 18.08 4.01 -2.96
CA PHE A 108 17.04 4.98 -2.60
C PHE A 108 17.63 6.30 -2.08
N ASP A 109 18.71 6.26 -1.30
CA ASP A 109 19.45 7.45 -0.86
C ASP A 109 20.05 8.23 -2.04
N ALA A 110 20.45 7.53 -3.10
CA ALA A 110 21.03 8.14 -4.29
C ALA A 110 19.97 8.75 -5.23
N ALA A 111 18.71 8.34 -5.13
CA ALA A 111 17.67 8.65 -6.10
C ALA A 111 17.52 10.14 -6.42
N LYS A 112 17.55 11.00 -5.38
CA LYS A 112 17.48 12.48 -5.57
C LYS A 112 18.72 13.08 -6.21
N LYS A 113 19.90 12.48 -5.95
CA LYS A 113 21.19 12.99 -6.48
C LYS A 113 21.38 12.60 -7.94
N ASP A 114 20.86 11.45 -8.32
CA ASP A 114 21.08 10.82 -9.61
C ASP A 114 19.99 11.17 -10.62
N ASP A 115 19.04 12.05 -10.26
CA ASP A 115 17.87 12.41 -11.10
C ASP A 115 17.14 11.17 -11.64
N THR A 116 17.05 10.14 -10.77
CA THR A 116 16.61 8.79 -11.11
C THR A 116 15.35 8.43 -10.35
N ILE A 117 14.43 7.71 -11.02
CA ILE A 117 13.28 7.07 -10.38
C ILE A 117 13.62 5.61 -10.13
N TYR A 118 13.60 5.17 -8.88
CA TYR A 118 13.59 3.76 -8.52
C TYR A 118 12.16 3.32 -8.21
N ARG A 119 11.77 2.18 -8.79
CA ARG A 119 10.38 1.73 -8.77
C ARG A 119 10.18 0.54 -7.85
N ILE A 120 9.06 0.59 -7.14
CA ILE A 120 8.53 -0.48 -6.29
C ILE A 120 7.24 -0.99 -6.94
N MET A 121 7.14 -2.30 -7.14
CA MET A 121 5.92 -2.94 -7.61
C MET A 121 5.23 -3.65 -6.44
N HIS A 122 4.05 -3.20 -6.05
CA HIS A 122 3.26 -3.83 -4.99
C HIS A 122 2.12 -4.64 -5.61
N TYR A 123 2.34 -5.95 -5.74
CA TYR A 123 1.34 -6.92 -6.16
C TYR A 123 0.59 -7.45 -4.95
N GLY A 124 -0.73 -7.45 -5.01
CA GLY A 124 -1.57 -8.01 -3.95
C GLY A 124 -2.96 -8.36 -4.43
N ASP A 125 -3.77 -8.85 -3.53
CA ASP A 125 -5.16 -9.20 -3.81
C ASP A 125 -6.12 -8.00 -3.62
N SER A 126 -7.37 -8.26 -3.24
CA SER A 126 -8.37 -7.21 -2.97
C SER A 126 -8.04 -6.30 -1.79
N GLN A 127 -7.11 -6.68 -0.91
CA GLN A 127 -6.72 -5.85 0.24
C GLN A 127 -6.03 -4.55 -0.18
N ILE A 128 -5.25 -4.57 -1.27
CA ILE A 128 -4.59 -3.35 -1.79
C ILE A 128 -5.42 -2.60 -2.84
N GLU A 129 -6.62 -3.08 -3.18
CA GLU A 129 -7.47 -2.46 -4.18
C GLU A 129 -7.80 -1.00 -3.82
N MET A 130 -8.08 -0.16 -4.81
CA MET A 130 -8.29 1.29 -4.67
C MET A 130 -7.06 2.06 -4.16
N ASP A 131 -5.88 1.44 -4.11
CA ASP A 131 -4.64 2.07 -3.61
C ASP A 131 -4.63 2.34 -2.09
N ARG A 132 -5.45 1.60 -1.31
CA ARG A 132 -5.69 1.89 0.11
C ARG A 132 -4.47 1.68 1.02
N ILE A 133 -3.67 0.65 0.76
CA ILE A 133 -2.44 0.33 1.51
C ILE A 133 -1.24 0.94 0.80
N SER A 134 -1.12 0.73 -0.51
CA SER A 134 0.05 1.16 -1.29
C SER A 134 0.24 2.67 -1.29
N SER A 135 -0.85 3.47 -1.24
CA SER A 135 -0.73 4.93 -1.18
C SER A 135 -0.05 5.43 0.08
N VAL A 136 -0.29 4.76 1.22
CA VAL A 136 0.36 5.11 2.50
C VAL A 136 1.85 4.81 2.43
N LEU A 137 2.22 3.61 1.99
CA LEU A 137 3.61 3.22 1.82
C LEU A 137 4.33 4.15 0.82
N ARG A 138 3.69 4.45 -0.31
CA ARG A 138 4.20 5.40 -1.31
C ARG A 138 4.47 6.76 -0.70
N GLN A 139 3.50 7.34 0.00
CA GLN A 139 3.65 8.64 0.65
C GLN A 139 4.85 8.66 1.58
N ARG A 140 4.98 7.68 2.47
CA ARG A 140 6.08 7.62 3.44
C ARG A 140 7.45 7.50 2.78
N LEU A 141 7.58 6.65 1.76
CA LEU A 141 8.84 6.49 1.06
C LEU A 141 9.18 7.73 0.23
N GLN A 142 8.20 8.39 -0.38
CA GLN A 142 8.41 9.64 -1.13
C GLN A 142 8.78 10.81 -0.22
N GLU A 143 8.27 10.87 1.01
CA GLU A 143 8.69 11.87 2.01
C GLU A 143 10.18 11.75 2.36
N ILE A 144 10.69 10.53 2.47
CA ILE A 144 12.07 10.24 2.86
C ILE A 144 13.02 10.36 1.66
N PHE A 145 12.70 9.67 0.57
CA PHE A 145 13.59 9.49 -0.57
C PHE A 145 13.28 10.39 -1.77
N GLY A 146 12.24 11.22 -1.68
CA GLY A 146 11.72 12.00 -2.81
C GLY A 146 10.84 11.18 -3.73
N GLY A 147 10.31 11.86 -4.72
CA GLY A 147 9.34 11.31 -5.65
C GLY A 147 7.95 11.90 -5.45
N SER A 148 7.12 11.76 -6.47
CA SER A 148 5.73 12.21 -6.46
C SER A 148 4.90 11.43 -7.48
N GLY A 149 3.62 11.73 -7.53
CA GLY A 149 2.66 11.13 -8.44
C GLY A 149 1.98 9.86 -7.93
N PRO A 150 0.84 9.51 -8.54
CA PRO A 150 0.13 8.26 -8.26
C PRO A 150 0.85 7.04 -8.87
N ASN A 151 1.86 7.30 -9.66
CA ASN A 151 2.73 6.39 -10.39
C ASN A 151 1.98 5.60 -11.49
N MET A 152 2.23 4.32 -11.67
CA MET A 152 1.69 3.58 -12.81
C MET A 152 0.23 3.18 -12.62
N ILE A 153 -0.58 3.48 -13.62
CA ILE A 153 -1.99 3.08 -13.73
C ILE A 153 -2.24 2.34 -15.06
N PRO A 154 -3.21 1.43 -15.14
CA PRO A 154 -3.62 0.84 -16.41
C PRO A 154 -4.32 1.87 -17.30
N ALA A 155 -4.26 1.73 -18.62
CA ALA A 155 -4.99 2.60 -19.55
C ALA A 155 -6.52 2.52 -19.39
N ILE A 156 -7.03 1.38 -18.95
CA ILE A 156 -8.44 1.17 -18.54
C ILE A 156 -8.45 0.64 -17.11
N GLN A 157 -8.88 1.46 -16.17
CA GLN A 157 -9.05 1.05 -14.77
C GLN A 157 -10.36 0.27 -14.58
N ARG A 158 -10.29 -0.87 -13.89
CA ARG A 158 -11.48 -1.65 -13.48
C ARG A 158 -12.19 -0.99 -12.29
N VAL A 159 -11.41 -0.56 -11.32
CA VAL A 159 -11.87 0.05 -10.07
C VAL A 159 -11.14 1.38 -9.93
N SER A 160 -11.90 2.43 -9.66
CA SER A 160 -11.31 3.75 -9.43
C SER A 160 -10.35 3.71 -8.26
N THR A 161 -9.19 4.35 -8.40
CA THR A 161 -8.24 4.56 -7.31
C THR A 161 -8.51 5.88 -6.59
N ILE A 162 -8.06 5.98 -5.35
CA ILE A 162 -8.14 7.25 -4.61
C ILE A 162 -7.12 8.27 -5.11
N SER A 163 -6.03 7.83 -5.73
CA SER A 163 -4.84 8.66 -6.01
C SER A 163 -4.93 9.46 -7.31
N VAL A 164 -5.76 9.04 -8.27
CA VAL A 164 -5.92 9.71 -9.56
C VAL A 164 -7.30 9.47 -10.15
N THR A 165 -7.82 10.45 -10.90
CA THR A 165 -9.02 10.29 -11.74
C THR A 165 -8.60 9.99 -13.16
N GLN A 166 -9.18 8.95 -13.77
CA GLN A 166 -8.86 8.52 -15.13
C GLN A 166 -10.15 8.28 -15.94
N SER A 167 -10.04 8.55 -17.24
CA SER A 167 -11.04 8.15 -18.25
C SER A 167 -10.36 7.81 -19.57
N TYR A 168 -11.08 7.15 -20.45
CA TYR A 168 -10.59 6.80 -21.78
C TYR A 168 -11.69 6.91 -22.83
N SER A 169 -11.30 7.02 -24.09
CA SER A 169 -12.22 6.98 -25.24
C SER A 169 -11.51 6.42 -26.48
N GLY A 170 -12.30 6.07 -27.49
CA GLY A 170 -11.79 5.48 -28.73
C GLY A 170 -11.64 3.96 -28.65
N ASN A 171 -10.78 3.41 -29.50
CA ASN A 171 -10.65 1.97 -29.70
C ASN A 171 -9.65 1.34 -28.71
N LEU A 172 -10.06 1.19 -27.46
CA LEU A 172 -9.30 0.50 -26.43
C LEU A 172 -10.05 -0.73 -25.93
N THR A 173 -9.40 -1.87 -25.90
CA THR A 173 -9.94 -3.12 -25.34
C THR A 173 -9.04 -3.63 -24.24
N ARG A 174 -9.59 -3.85 -23.05
CA ARG A 174 -8.86 -4.37 -21.90
C ARG A 174 -8.72 -5.88 -21.96
N TYR A 175 -7.48 -6.36 -21.75
CA TYR A 175 -7.14 -7.77 -21.57
C TYR A 175 -6.49 -7.94 -20.19
N ALA A 176 -6.91 -8.96 -19.45
CA ALA A 176 -6.38 -9.25 -18.12
C ALA A 176 -6.16 -10.74 -17.93
N ILE A 177 -5.12 -11.10 -17.18
CA ILE A 177 -4.80 -12.50 -16.90
C ILE A 177 -5.89 -13.15 -16.02
N ILE A 178 -6.48 -12.35 -15.11
CA ILE A 178 -7.71 -12.67 -14.37
C ILE A 178 -8.83 -11.87 -15.05
N ALA A 179 -9.44 -12.46 -16.08
CA ALA A 179 -10.52 -11.81 -16.83
C ALA A 179 -11.82 -11.80 -16.03
N ASP A 180 -12.59 -10.75 -16.24
CA ASP A 180 -13.94 -10.52 -15.72
C ASP A 180 -14.88 -10.09 -16.84
N SER A 181 -16.11 -9.69 -16.50
CA SER A 181 -17.12 -9.22 -17.48
C SER A 181 -16.70 -7.97 -18.28
N THR A 182 -15.67 -7.22 -17.78
CA THR A 182 -15.18 -5.98 -18.40
C THR A 182 -13.87 -6.15 -19.16
N SER A 183 -13.35 -7.36 -19.24
CA SER A 183 -12.05 -7.66 -19.86
C SER A 183 -12.08 -8.98 -20.63
N ARG A 184 -11.12 -9.15 -21.52
CA ARG A 184 -10.91 -10.36 -22.29
C ARG A 184 -9.66 -11.11 -21.83
N ARG A 185 -9.55 -12.38 -22.13
CA ARG A 185 -8.28 -13.12 -22.07
C ARG A 185 -7.59 -13.00 -23.41
N ALA A 186 -6.28 -12.78 -23.37
CA ALA A 186 -5.45 -12.85 -24.56
C ALA A 186 -5.09 -14.31 -24.87
N SER A 187 -4.89 -14.63 -26.16
CA SER A 187 -4.38 -15.93 -26.61
C SER A 187 -2.90 -16.14 -26.31
N HIS A 188 -2.22 -15.07 -25.88
CA HIS A 188 -0.79 -15.05 -25.53
C HIS A 188 -0.59 -14.57 -24.09
N GLY A 189 0.62 -14.71 -23.54
CA GLY A 189 0.97 -14.33 -22.16
C GLY A 189 1.51 -12.92 -21.98
N ARG A 190 1.45 -12.02 -22.96
CA ARG A 190 2.01 -10.65 -22.88
C ARG A 190 1.10 -9.70 -22.10
N TYR A 191 0.90 -9.95 -20.81
CA TYR A 191 0.07 -9.10 -19.96
C TYR A 191 0.82 -7.91 -19.34
N GLY A 192 2.16 -7.89 -19.41
CA GLY A 192 2.98 -6.84 -18.80
C GLY A 192 2.95 -6.82 -17.28
N VAL A 193 3.61 -5.83 -16.70
CA VAL A 193 3.83 -5.74 -15.24
C VAL A 193 2.55 -5.48 -14.44
N LEU A 194 1.53 -4.86 -15.02
CA LEU A 194 0.23 -4.69 -14.35
C LEU A 194 -0.69 -5.93 -14.52
N THR A 195 -0.16 -7.06 -15.05
CA THR A 195 -0.93 -8.30 -15.30
C THR A 195 -2.16 -8.12 -16.19
N GLN A 196 -2.19 -7.01 -16.89
CA GLN A 196 -3.21 -6.61 -17.85
C GLN A 196 -2.61 -5.63 -18.86
N PHE A 197 -3.25 -5.53 -20.03
CA PHE A 197 -2.92 -4.51 -21.02
C PHE A 197 -4.19 -4.00 -21.69
N SER A 198 -4.09 -2.85 -22.32
CA SER A 198 -5.13 -2.33 -23.21
C SER A 198 -4.63 -2.38 -24.63
N GLN A 199 -5.32 -3.15 -25.48
CA GLN A 199 -5.06 -3.16 -26.92
C GLN A 199 -5.66 -1.90 -27.51
N THR A 200 -4.85 -1.06 -28.15
CA THR A 200 -5.33 0.03 -29.00
C THR A 200 -5.34 -0.37 -30.46
N SER A 201 -6.29 0.16 -31.21
CA SER A 201 -6.45 -0.06 -32.65
C SER A 201 -6.95 1.23 -33.28
N GLY A 202 -6.09 1.93 -34.03
CA GLY A 202 -6.37 3.25 -34.56
C GLY A 202 -6.17 4.35 -33.53
N GLN A 203 -7.15 5.27 -33.39
CA GLN A 203 -7.05 6.41 -32.47
C GLN A 203 -7.73 6.14 -31.13
N SER A 204 -7.07 6.49 -30.04
CA SER A 204 -7.60 6.39 -28.68
C SER A 204 -7.09 7.53 -27.82
N ASN A 205 -7.83 7.86 -26.75
CA ASN A 205 -7.43 8.86 -25.78
C ASN A 205 -7.46 8.24 -24.38
N ILE A 206 -6.43 8.56 -23.60
CA ILE A 206 -6.33 8.22 -22.18
C ILE A 206 -6.17 9.54 -21.42
N SER A 207 -7.17 9.89 -20.62
CA SER A 207 -7.19 11.14 -19.87
C SER A 207 -7.01 10.87 -18.39
N PHE A 208 -6.27 11.73 -17.72
CA PHE A 208 -6.00 11.65 -16.29
C PHE A 208 -6.06 13.04 -15.65
N SER A 209 -6.39 13.10 -14.37
CA SER A 209 -6.39 14.34 -13.60
C SER A 209 -6.15 14.09 -12.12
N LYS A 210 -5.64 15.12 -11.42
CA LYS A 210 -5.57 15.14 -9.95
C LYS A 210 -6.93 14.72 -9.38
N THR A 211 -6.89 13.83 -8.42
CA THR A 211 -8.11 13.40 -7.74
C THR A 211 -8.64 14.49 -6.81
N LYS A 212 -9.97 14.53 -6.67
CA LYS A 212 -10.66 15.35 -5.66
C LYS A 212 -10.95 14.57 -4.38
N ASN A 213 -10.50 13.31 -4.30
CA ASN A 213 -10.70 12.49 -3.13
C ASN A 213 -9.86 13.03 -1.96
N SER A 214 -10.53 13.38 -0.86
CA SER A 214 -9.88 13.91 0.36
C SER A 214 -8.95 12.91 1.04
N ARG A 215 -9.06 11.62 0.71
CA ARG A 215 -8.20 10.55 1.24
C ARG A 215 -6.89 10.40 0.46
N ALA A 216 -6.71 11.10 -0.65
CA ALA A 216 -5.49 11.07 -1.43
C ALA A 216 -4.43 11.96 -0.81
N PHE A 217 -3.24 11.44 -0.67
CA PHE A 217 -2.07 12.20 -0.23
C PHE A 217 -1.66 13.24 -1.27
N ASP A 218 -1.05 14.34 -0.82
CA ASP A 218 -0.71 15.46 -1.69
C ASP A 218 0.39 15.09 -2.70
N ASN A 219 1.41 14.34 -2.29
CA ASN A 219 2.45 13.88 -3.21
C ASN A 219 1.89 13.09 -4.41
N ALA A 220 0.80 12.34 -4.23
CA ALA A 220 0.14 11.64 -5.33
C ALA A 220 -0.55 12.57 -6.34
N LYS A 221 -0.73 13.85 -6.00
CA LYS A 221 -1.38 14.85 -6.87
C LYS A 221 -0.37 15.67 -7.69
N GLU A 222 0.93 15.42 -7.53
CA GLU A 222 2.00 16.16 -8.19
C GLU A 222 2.76 15.24 -9.13
N PHE A 223 2.74 15.52 -10.41
CA PHE A 223 3.46 14.75 -11.43
C PHE A 223 3.88 15.64 -12.60
N SER A 224 5.10 15.46 -13.07
CA SER A 224 5.70 16.20 -14.16
C SER A 224 6.43 15.33 -15.18
N ARG A 225 6.61 14.04 -14.90
CA ARG A 225 7.06 13.05 -15.87
C ARG A 225 5.92 12.11 -16.21
N ILE A 226 5.47 12.15 -17.45
CA ILE A 226 4.37 11.33 -17.94
C ILE A 226 4.96 10.33 -18.94
N SER A 227 4.68 9.04 -18.75
CA SER A 227 5.17 8.03 -19.67
C SER A 227 4.09 7.04 -20.07
N LEU A 228 4.27 6.44 -21.23
CA LEU A 228 3.42 5.37 -21.75
C LEU A 228 4.27 4.14 -22.02
N LEU A 229 4.02 3.07 -21.29
CA LEU A 229 4.66 1.78 -21.47
C LEU A 229 3.84 0.95 -22.48
N ILE A 230 4.45 0.63 -23.60
CA ILE A 230 3.80 -0.08 -24.71
C ILE A 230 4.64 -1.27 -25.16
N GLY A 231 4.01 -2.17 -25.88
CA GLY A 231 4.70 -3.24 -26.60
C GLY A 231 3.91 -3.76 -27.78
N ASN A 232 4.53 -4.69 -28.51
CA ASN A 232 3.92 -5.36 -29.65
C ASN A 232 3.31 -4.40 -30.69
N ASN A 233 4.03 -3.35 -31.05
CA ASN A 233 3.61 -2.44 -32.09
C ASN A 233 4.22 -2.86 -33.45
N SER A 234 3.51 -3.62 -34.24
CA SER A 234 4.02 -4.21 -35.50
C SER A 234 4.10 -3.23 -36.68
N GLU A 235 3.36 -2.11 -36.63
CA GLU A 235 3.18 -1.17 -37.74
C GLU A 235 3.71 0.24 -37.42
N GLY A 236 4.30 0.41 -36.23
CA GLY A 236 4.64 1.73 -35.70
C GLY A 236 3.49 2.34 -34.90
N PHE A 237 3.84 3.20 -33.96
CA PHE A 237 2.90 3.77 -33.00
C PHE A 237 3.25 5.25 -32.73
N LYS A 238 2.23 6.08 -32.58
CA LYS A 238 2.38 7.50 -32.23
C LYS A 238 1.57 7.84 -31.01
N ALA A 239 2.14 8.66 -30.15
CA ALA A 239 1.45 9.21 -28.98
C ALA A 239 1.74 10.69 -28.81
N SER A 240 0.72 11.50 -28.55
CA SER A 240 0.82 12.94 -28.28
C SER A 240 0.23 13.22 -26.90
N LEU A 241 0.91 14.08 -26.14
CA LEU A 241 0.46 14.53 -24.83
C LEU A 241 -0.09 15.96 -24.93
N LYS A 242 -1.22 16.20 -24.26
CA LYS A 242 -1.70 17.54 -23.92
C LYS A 242 -1.94 17.57 -22.41
N ALA A 243 -1.25 18.41 -21.67
CA ALA A 243 -1.32 18.48 -20.21
C ALA A 243 -1.46 19.95 -19.77
N ASP A 244 -2.59 20.28 -19.11
CA ASP A 244 -3.01 21.65 -18.82
C ASP A 244 -2.90 22.54 -20.06
N THR A 245 -2.04 23.58 -20.04
CA THR A 245 -1.74 24.47 -21.18
C THR A 245 -0.57 23.98 -22.03
N ILE A 246 0.14 22.93 -21.59
CA ILE A 246 1.34 22.41 -22.24
C ILE A 246 0.93 21.44 -23.35
N LYS A 247 1.46 21.66 -24.54
CA LYS A 247 1.37 20.74 -25.67
C LYS A 247 2.71 20.00 -25.77
N GLY A 248 2.74 18.75 -25.34
CA GLY A 248 3.91 17.89 -25.49
C GLY A 248 4.14 17.52 -26.96
N GLU A 249 5.38 17.20 -27.27
CA GLU A 249 5.72 16.73 -28.63
C GLU A 249 5.07 15.37 -28.92
N THR A 250 4.89 15.07 -30.20
CA THR A 250 4.44 13.74 -30.63
C THR A 250 5.63 12.77 -30.58
N LYS A 251 5.53 11.75 -29.76
CA LYS A 251 6.48 10.63 -29.71
C LYS A 251 6.10 9.60 -30.77
N VAL A 252 7.10 9.18 -31.53
CA VAL A 252 6.96 8.12 -32.55
C VAL A 252 7.76 6.91 -32.10
N CYS A 253 7.11 5.77 -31.98
CA CYS A 253 7.77 4.49 -31.74
C CYS A 253 7.77 3.71 -33.06
N PRO A 254 8.94 3.42 -33.64
CA PRO A 254 9.02 2.55 -34.80
C PRO A 254 8.46 1.16 -34.50
N ALA A 255 8.14 0.40 -35.53
CA ALA A 255 7.66 -0.97 -35.36
C ALA A 255 8.62 -1.77 -34.47
N ASN A 256 8.10 -2.34 -33.38
CA ASN A 256 8.86 -3.09 -32.39
C ASN A 256 7.97 -4.14 -31.72
N ALA A 257 8.44 -5.38 -31.68
CA ALA A 257 7.76 -6.47 -30.96
C ALA A 257 8.04 -6.47 -29.45
N GLY A 258 9.10 -5.77 -29.01
CA GLY A 258 9.48 -5.64 -27.59
C GLY A 258 8.75 -4.50 -26.87
N VAL A 259 9.19 -4.22 -25.65
CA VAL A 259 8.63 -3.15 -24.80
C VAL A 259 9.33 -1.82 -25.07
N SER A 260 8.60 -0.73 -25.09
CA SER A 260 9.08 0.63 -25.27
C SER A 260 8.44 1.57 -24.26
N LEU A 261 9.19 2.58 -23.81
CA LEU A 261 8.72 3.62 -22.90
C LEU A 261 8.77 4.97 -23.62
N LEU A 262 7.61 5.60 -23.82
CA LEU A 262 7.50 6.93 -24.40
C LEU A 262 7.33 7.93 -23.28
N THR A 263 8.29 8.86 -23.09
CA THR A 263 8.34 9.76 -21.91
C THR A 263 8.26 11.21 -22.33
N TRP A 264 7.47 11.99 -21.59
CA TRP A 264 7.40 13.45 -21.63
C TRP A 264 7.81 14.02 -20.28
N ASP A 265 8.92 14.75 -20.25
CA ASP A 265 9.33 15.55 -19.09
C ASP A 265 8.76 16.95 -19.23
N LEU A 266 7.92 17.35 -18.28
CA LEU A 266 7.27 18.64 -18.28
C LEU A 266 8.05 19.62 -17.39
N PRO A 267 8.07 20.93 -17.71
CA PRO A 267 8.81 21.92 -16.94
C PRO A 267 8.22 22.14 -15.54
N VAL A 268 6.94 21.85 -15.36
CA VAL A 268 6.19 22.04 -14.12
C VAL A 268 5.23 20.86 -13.91
N ASP A 269 4.78 20.69 -12.67
CA ASP A 269 3.73 19.74 -12.37
C ASP A 269 2.40 20.16 -13.02
N VAL A 270 1.68 19.15 -13.49
CA VAL A 270 0.39 19.33 -14.17
C VAL A 270 -0.74 18.74 -13.35
N SER A 271 -1.94 19.26 -13.54
CA SER A 271 -3.14 18.82 -12.84
C SER A 271 -4.00 17.84 -13.64
N ARG A 272 -3.84 17.83 -14.96
CA ARG A 272 -4.59 16.95 -15.88
C ARG A 272 -3.85 16.84 -17.20
N GLY A 273 -4.12 15.73 -17.90
CA GLY A 273 -3.58 15.51 -19.23
C GLY A 273 -4.38 14.50 -20.02
N THR A 274 -4.12 14.47 -21.30
CA THR A 274 -4.66 13.47 -22.23
C THR A 274 -3.53 13.01 -23.14
N ILE A 275 -3.33 11.70 -23.20
CA ILE A 275 -2.48 11.05 -24.18
C ILE A 275 -3.39 10.59 -25.33
N THR A 276 -3.17 11.12 -26.52
CA THR A 276 -3.80 10.68 -27.75
C THR A 276 -2.88 9.71 -28.47
N THR A 277 -3.34 8.50 -28.74
CA THR A 277 -2.55 7.44 -29.39
C THR A 277 -3.08 7.17 -30.79
N THR A 278 -2.19 6.76 -31.70
CA THR A 278 -2.56 6.34 -33.06
C THR A 278 -1.70 5.14 -33.47
N GLY A 279 -2.32 4.10 -33.98
CA GLY A 279 -1.67 2.84 -34.38
C GLY A 279 -2.12 1.67 -33.51
N ASN A 280 -1.47 0.52 -33.70
CA ASN A 280 -1.77 -0.72 -33.00
C ASN A 280 -0.65 -1.03 -32.00
N ALA A 281 -0.99 -1.16 -30.72
CA ALA A 281 -0.03 -1.54 -29.67
C ALA A 281 -0.75 -2.12 -28.44
N GLU A 282 -0.03 -2.87 -27.64
CA GLU A 282 -0.41 -3.28 -26.29
C GLU A 282 0.07 -2.19 -25.32
N ILE A 283 -0.84 -1.49 -24.66
CA ILE A 283 -0.51 -0.49 -23.63
C ILE A 283 -0.47 -1.18 -22.28
N TYR A 284 0.72 -1.30 -21.69
CA TYR A 284 0.93 -1.96 -20.41
C TYR A 284 0.72 -1.03 -19.21
N GLY A 285 0.90 0.28 -19.37
CA GLY A 285 0.65 1.25 -18.31
C GLY A 285 0.85 2.70 -18.74
N VAL A 286 0.22 3.60 -17.99
CA VAL A 286 0.46 5.05 -18.01
C VAL A 286 1.13 5.41 -16.70
N LEU A 287 2.28 6.07 -16.75
CA LEU A 287 3.06 6.47 -15.60
C LEU A 287 2.88 7.97 -15.38
N LEU A 288 2.54 8.34 -14.16
CA LEU A 288 2.37 9.71 -13.71
C LEU A 288 3.31 9.92 -12.52
N ASP A 289 4.54 10.31 -12.81
CA ASP A 289 5.65 10.33 -11.86
C ASP A 289 6.17 11.75 -11.63
N GLY A 290 6.93 11.96 -10.57
CA GLY A 290 7.91 13.02 -10.42
C GLY A 290 9.11 12.78 -11.34
N LYS A 291 10.16 13.62 -11.23
CA LYS A 291 11.37 13.47 -12.04
C LYS A 291 12.38 12.51 -11.45
N GLU A 292 12.40 12.40 -10.14
CA GLU A 292 13.37 11.66 -9.36
C GLU A 292 12.71 11.00 -8.14
N GLY A 293 13.46 10.20 -7.37
CA GLY A 293 13.00 9.60 -6.12
C GLY A 293 12.34 8.25 -6.29
N ILE A 294 11.32 7.97 -5.48
CA ILE A 294 10.65 6.68 -5.43
C ILE A 294 9.30 6.74 -6.12
N ALA A 295 9.04 5.76 -6.98
CA ALA A 295 7.72 5.45 -7.50
C ALA A 295 7.24 4.10 -6.92
N LEU A 296 5.98 4.02 -6.48
CA LEU A 296 5.38 2.79 -6.00
C LEU A 296 4.05 2.51 -6.73
N ASP A 297 4.02 1.43 -7.47
CA ASP A 297 2.88 1.02 -8.29
C ASP A 297 1.97 0.06 -7.54
N ASN A 298 0.69 0.37 -7.49
CA ASN A 298 -0.32 -0.50 -6.92
C ASN A 298 -0.91 -1.44 -7.97
N CYS A 299 -0.66 -2.74 -7.82
CA CYS A 299 -1.06 -3.79 -8.76
C CYS A 299 -2.08 -4.76 -8.13
N PRO A 300 -3.34 -4.35 -7.94
CA PRO A 300 -4.35 -5.18 -7.28
C PRO A 300 -4.88 -6.28 -8.21
N LEU A 301 -4.95 -7.48 -7.69
CA LEU A 301 -5.41 -8.70 -8.35
C LEU A 301 -6.52 -9.34 -7.54
N ARG A 302 -7.72 -8.77 -7.62
CA ARG A 302 -8.90 -9.25 -6.84
C ARG A 302 -9.09 -10.76 -7.00
N GLY A 303 -9.21 -11.46 -5.87
CA GLY A 303 -9.42 -12.91 -5.83
C GLY A 303 -8.20 -13.76 -6.16
N CYS A 304 -7.02 -13.14 -6.35
CA CYS A 304 -5.79 -13.84 -6.68
C CYS A 304 -5.13 -14.43 -5.42
N SER A 305 -4.61 -15.64 -5.57
CA SER A 305 -3.77 -16.29 -4.55
C SER A 305 -2.26 -16.14 -4.82
N GLY A 306 -1.85 -15.29 -5.76
CA GLY A 306 -0.43 -15.06 -6.08
C GLY A 306 0.23 -16.10 -6.99
N THR A 307 -0.54 -16.97 -7.65
CA THR A 307 -0.01 -18.13 -8.42
C THR A 307 -0.14 -17.97 -9.93
N ILE A 308 -0.13 -16.75 -10.46
CA ILE A 308 -0.43 -16.48 -11.87
C ILE A 308 0.77 -16.02 -12.70
N PHE A 309 1.82 -15.50 -12.07
CA PHE A 309 2.88 -14.75 -12.73
C PHE A 309 3.67 -15.61 -13.73
N THR A 310 3.88 -16.89 -13.43
CA THR A 310 4.53 -17.85 -14.36
C THR A 310 3.84 -18.02 -15.71
N ARG A 311 2.60 -17.54 -15.84
CA ARG A 311 1.85 -17.53 -17.11
C ARG A 311 2.08 -16.27 -17.95
N ILE A 312 2.79 -15.29 -17.41
CA ILE A 312 3.12 -14.05 -18.10
C ILE A 312 4.42 -14.25 -18.89
N ASN A 313 4.47 -13.68 -20.08
CA ASN A 313 5.65 -13.79 -20.95
C ASN A 313 6.88 -13.19 -20.26
N LYS A 314 7.93 -13.99 -20.06
CA LYS A 314 9.16 -13.62 -19.36
C LYS A 314 9.84 -12.41 -19.98
N LYS A 315 10.02 -12.42 -21.31
CA LYS A 315 10.71 -11.35 -22.03
C LYS A 315 10.01 -9.99 -21.84
N VAL A 316 8.67 -9.94 -21.90
CA VAL A 316 7.91 -8.71 -21.68
C VAL A 316 8.08 -8.21 -20.25
N MET A 317 8.09 -9.11 -19.25
CA MET A 317 8.31 -8.72 -17.84
C MET A 317 9.73 -8.22 -17.61
N GLU A 318 10.73 -8.93 -18.12
CA GLU A 318 12.16 -8.58 -18.02
C GLU A 318 12.44 -7.20 -18.64
N GLU A 319 12.00 -6.97 -19.90
CA GLU A 319 12.15 -5.70 -20.59
C GLU A 319 11.43 -4.57 -19.82
N SER A 320 10.22 -4.83 -19.31
CA SER A 320 9.46 -3.86 -18.52
C SER A 320 10.15 -3.50 -17.21
N PHE A 321 10.56 -4.48 -16.39
CA PHE A 321 11.23 -4.20 -15.12
C PHE A 321 12.56 -3.47 -15.30
N LYS A 322 13.28 -3.77 -16.39
CA LYS A 322 14.52 -3.07 -16.74
C LYS A 322 14.24 -1.60 -17.11
N LEU A 323 13.28 -1.35 -18.02
CA LEU A 323 12.91 0.01 -18.44
C LEU A 323 12.34 0.85 -17.29
N LEU A 324 11.61 0.22 -16.38
CA LEU A 324 11.00 0.84 -15.22
C LEU A 324 11.95 1.03 -14.05
N ASN A 325 13.18 0.53 -14.14
CA ASN A 325 14.17 0.57 -13.06
C ASN A 325 13.63 0.02 -11.73
N THR A 326 12.94 -1.14 -11.80
CA THR A 326 12.30 -1.78 -10.63
C THR A 326 13.36 -2.34 -9.69
N ARG A 327 13.29 -1.98 -8.39
CA ARG A 327 14.26 -2.38 -7.35
C ARG A 327 13.65 -3.10 -6.16
N LEU A 328 12.34 -3.01 -5.97
CA LEU A 328 11.63 -3.78 -4.95
C LEU A 328 10.33 -4.33 -5.55
N ILE A 329 10.09 -5.60 -5.29
CA ILE A 329 8.81 -6.26 -5.61
C ILE A 329 8.20 -6.78 -4.31
N ILE A 330 7.02 -6.30 -4.00
CA ILE A 330 6.22 -6.69 -2.84
C ILE A 330 5.10 -7.62 -3.32
N LEU A 331 4.99 -8.79 -2.69
CA LEU A 331 3.99 -9.82 -2.98
C LEU A 331 3.08 -10.01 -1.77
N GLN A 332 1.83 -9.55 -1.83
CA GLN A 332 0.86 -9.61 -0.70
C GLN A 332 -0.26 -10.59 -1.04
N PHE A 333 -0.11 -11.85 -0.64
CA PHE A 333 -1.03 -12.92 -0.97
C PHE A 333 -1.19 -13.93 0.17
N GLY A 334 -2.21 -14.80 0.05
CA GLY A 334 -2.46 -15.93 0.94
C GLY A 334 -3.95 -16.09 1.26
N GLY A 335 -4.65 -15.01 1.58
CA GLY A 335 -6.04 -15.03 2.01
C GLY A 335 -6.98 -15.72 1.02
N ASN A 336 -6.85 -15.45 -0.27
CA ASN A 336 -7.71 -16.06 -1.31
C ASN A 336 -7.48 -17.56 -1.50
N ARG A 337 -6.44 -18.15 -0.90
CA ARG A 337 -6.24 -19.60 -0.90
C ARG A 337 -7.05 -20.33 0.18
N MET A 338 -7.46 -19.63 1.25
CA MET A 338 -8.14 -20.22 2.41
C MET A 338 -9.34 -21.10 2.08
N PRO A 339 -10.22 -20.77 1.14
CA PRO A 339 -11.34 -21.65 0.78
C PRO A 339 -10.91 -23.05 0.27
N SER A 340 -9.67 -23.18 -0.18
CA SER A 340 -9.09 -24.46 -0.68
C SER A 340 -8.13 -25.12 0.30
N ILE A 341 -7.91 -24.54 1.49
CA ILE A 341 -7.06 -25.10 2.54
C ILE A 341 -7.94 -25.93 3.49
N TYR A 342 -7.87 -27.21 3.36
CA TYR A 342 -8.62 -28.19 4.18
C TYR A 342 -7.70 -29.19 4.88
N ASN A 343 -6.41 -29.20 4.60
CA ASN A 343 -5.38 -29.97 5.28
C ASN A 343 -3.97 -29.49 4.92
N SER A 344 -2.94 -29.98 5.63
CA SER A 344 -1.54 -29.60 5.44
C SER A 344 -0.99 -29.97 4.04
N LYS A 345 -1.57 -30.99 3.35
CA LYS A 345 -1.20 -31.32 1.96
C LYS A 345 -1.60 -30.20 1.00
N ALA A 346 -2.77 -29.56 1.22
CA ALA A 346 -3.20 -28.43 0.41
C ALA A 346 -2.29 -27.21 0.64
N ILE A 347 -1.83 -26.98 1.89
CA ILE A 347 -0.81 -25.96 2.20
C ILE A 347 0.49 -26.26 1.47
N SER A 348 1.03 -27.48 1.59
CA SER A 348 2.26 -27.88 0.94
C SER A 348 2.21 -27.75 -0.59
N SER A 349 1.06 -28.04 -1.21
CA SER A 349 0.86 -27.82 -2.64
C SER A 349 0.90 -26.34 -3.00
N TYR A 350 0.29 -25.49 -2.18
CA TYR A 350 0.30 -24.05 -2.40
C TYR A 350 1.71 -23.45 -2.23
N MET A 351 2.49 -23.91 -1.25
CA MET A 351 3.89 -23.49 -1.11
C MET A 351 4.70 -23.77 -2.36
N LYS A 352 4.55 -24.96 -2.98
CA LYS A 352 5.21 -25.30 -4.26
C LYS A 352 4.76 -24.40 -5.41
N GLU A 353 3.52 -23.92 -5.40
CA GLU A 353 3.04 -22.97 -6.40
C GLU A 353 3.69 -21.58 -6.18
N LEU A 354 3.82 -21.12 -4.93
CA LEU A 354 4.48 -19.86 -4.60
C LEU A 354 5.99 -19.90 -4.86
N ASP A 355 6.69 -21.01 -4.57
CA ASP A 355 8.11 -21.21 -4.90
C ASP A 355 8.36 -20.91 -6.39
N LYS A 356 7.48 -21.40 -7.29
CA LYS A 356 7.58 -21.12 -8.72
C LYS A 356 7.42 -19.65 -9.07
N GLN A 357 6.57 -18.93 -8.33
CA GLN A 357 6.37 -17.51 -8.58
C GLN A 357 7.58 -16.68 -8.13
N ILE A 358 8.17 -17.01 -6.99
CA ILE A 358 9.39 -16.35 -6.50
C ILE A 358 10.54 -16.58 -7.50
N ASN A 359 10.75 -17.81 -7.94
CA ASN A 359 11.76 -18.13 -8.95
C ASN A 359 11.52 -17.38 -10.27
N TYR A 360 10.27 -17.26 -10.69
CA TYR A 360 9.91 -16.47 -11.86
C TYR A 360 10.32 -14.99 -11.69
N PHE A 361 10.03 -14.35 -10.55
CA PHE A 361 10.44 -12.96 -10.32
C PHE A 361 11.95 -12.80 -10.27
N ARG A 362 12.70 -13.74 -9.71
CA ARG A 362 14.16 -13.73 -9.73
C ARG A 362 14.74 -13.80 -11.14
N GLU A 363 14.10 -14.57 -12.02
CA GLU A 363 14.52 -14.65 -13.41
C GLU A 363 14.25 -13.36 -14.19
N VAL A 364 13.06 -12.76 -14.02
CA VAL A 364 12.63 -11.60 -14.83
C VAL A 364 13.00 -10.24 -14.22
N ALA A 365 13.38 -10.19 -12.94
CA ALA A 365 13.78 -8.98 -12.22
C ALA A 365 14.96 -9.25 -11.27
N PRO A 366 16.11 -9.76 -11.74
CA PRO A 366 17.23 -10.16 -10.88
C PRO A 366 17.82 -8.99 -10.09
N GLN A 367 17.56 -7.75 -10.51
CA GLN A 367 17.99 -6.53 -9.84
C GLN A 367 17.05 -6.08 -8.70
N ALA A 368 15.93 -6.75 -8.50
CA ALA A 368 14.92 -6.33 -7.53
C ALA A 368 14.98 -7.18 -6.25
N THR A 369 14.99 -6.51 -5.10
CA THR A 369 14.76 -7.13 -3.80
C THR A 369 13.31 -7.63 -3.72
N LEU A 370 13.07 -8.75 -3.04
CA LEU A 370 11.75 -9.33 -2.86
C LEU A 370 11.29 -9.20 -1.39
N LEU A 371 10.04 -8.79 -1.20
CA LEU A 371 9.37 -8.78 0.10
C LEU A 371 8.02 -9.50 -0.03
N PHE A 372 7.78 -10.51 0.77
CA PHE A 372 6.48 -11.17 0.85
C PHE A 372 5.70 -10.67 2.06
N ILE A 373 4.43 -10.34 1.86
CA ILE A 373 3.49 -9.97 2.93
C ILE A 373 2.48 -11.10 3.08
N GLY A 374 2.40 -11.67 4.28
CA GLY A 374 1.47 -12.74 4.61
C GLY A 374 0.00 -12.29 4.60
N PRO A 375 -0.94 -13.24 4.70
CA PRO A 375 -2.36 -12.92 4.74
C PRO A 375 -2.73 -12.11 6.00
N ALA A 376 -3.79 -11.32 5.92
CA ALA A 376 -4.48 -10.78 7.09
C ALA A 376 -5.20 -11.90 7.85
N ASP A 377 -5.54 -11.68 9.12
CA ASP A 377 -6.56 -12.51 9.77
C ASP A 377 -7.88 -12.41 9.00
N MET A 378 -8.60 -13.52 8.97
CA MET A 378 -9.89 -13.65 8.27
C MET A 378 -10.90 -14.36 9.17
N GLY A 379 -12.03 -13.73 9.37
CA GLY A 379 -13.10 -14.30 10.19
C GLY A 379 -13.99 -15.27 9.41
N LYS A 380 -14.40 -16.35 10.09
CA LYS A 380 -15.40 -17.30 9.59
C LYS A 380 -16.38 -17.63 10.71
N SER A 381 -17.66 -17.81 10.35
CA SER A 381 -18.67 -18.20 11.34
C SER A 381 -18.57 -19.69 11.66
N TYR A 382 -18.54 -20.00 12.96
CA TYR A 382 -18.59 -21.35 13.53
C TYR A 382 -19.70 -21.38 14.59
N ASN A 383 -20.79 -22.05 14.32
CA ASN A 383 -21.97 -22.13 15.22
C ASN A 383 -22.44 -20.75 15.71
N GLY A 384 -22.51 -19.77 14.80
CA GLY A 384 -22.95 -18.40 15.09
C GLY A 384 -21.89 -17.48 15.74
N LYS A 385 -20.69 -17.98 16.02
CA LYS A 385 -19.57 -17.16 16.52
C LYS A 385 -18.53 -16.97 15.43
N ILE A 386 -18.04 -15.74 15.29
CA ILE A 386 -16.94 -15.41 14.37
C ILE A 386 -15.61 -15.73 15.06
N GLY A 387 -14.77 -16.47 14.38
CA GLY A 387 -13.39 -16.76 14.78
C GLY A 387 -12.47 -16.80 13.57
N THR A 388 -11.17 -16.84 13.79
CA THR A 388 -10.16 -16.98 12.71
C THR A 388 -10.46 -18.23 11.87
N TRP A 389 -10.30 -18.11 10.57
CA TRP A 389 -10.48 -19.24 9.65
C TRP A 389 -9.48 -20.36 9.98
N LYS A 390 -9.99 -21.55 10.27
CA LYS A 390 -9.15 -22.72 10.63
C LYS A 390 -8.12 -23.00 9.55
N GLY A 391 -6.86 -23.20 9.96
CA GLY A 391 -5.73 -23.40 9.08
C GLY A 391 -5.06 -22.12 8.59
N LEU A 392 -5.60 -20.95 8.89
CA LEU A 392 -4.95 -19.67 8.54
C LEU A 392 -3.63 -19.45 9.28
N PRO A 393 -3.52 -19.72 10.61
CA PRO A 393 -2.24 -19.64 11.31
C PRO A 393 -1.18 -20.57 10.70
N GLU A 394 -1.53 -21.84 10.44
CA GLU A 394 -0.64 -22.81 9.79
C GLU A 394 -0.23 -22.37 8.39
N LEU A 395 -1.15 -21.79 7.60
CA LEU A 395 -0.87 -21.23 6.30
C LEU A 395 0.10 -20.06 6.41
N ASN A 396 -0.13 -19.14 7.32
CA ASN A 396 0.74 -17.97 7.54
C ASN A 396 2.17 -18.39 7.89
N ASP A 397 2.34 -19.30 8.83
CA ASP A 397 3.64 -19.85 9.23
C ASP A 397 4.33 -20.58 8.08
N SER A 398 3.57 -21.32 7.28
CA SER A 398 4.09 -22.01 6.10
C SER A 398 4.57 -21.03 5.01
N ILE A 399 3.84 -19.93 4.79
CA ILE A 399 4.26 -18.88 3.85
C ILE A 399 5.54 -18.21 4.36
N ARG A 400 5.63 -17.88 5.65
CA ARG A 400 6.84 -17.32 6.24
C ARG A 400 8.05 -18.25 6.04
N ALA A 401 7.90 -19.51 6.40
CA ALA A 401 8.96 -20.51 6.22
C ALA A 401 9.35 -20.67 4.75
N MET A 402 8.38 -20.64 3.83
CA MET A 402 8.62 -20.70 2.38
C MET A 402 9.38 -19.46 1.91
N ALA A 403 8.97 -18.25 2.31
CA ALA A 403 9.64 -17.01 1.92
C ALA A 403 11.10 -16.98 2.37
N LEU A 404 11.36 -17.26 3.67
CA LEU A 404 12.71 -17.26 4.22
C LEU A 404 13.61 -18.32 3.58
N ARG A 405 13.11 -19.54 3.36
CA ARG A 405 13.84 -20.61 2.64
C ARG A 405 14.20 -20.22 1.21
N ASN A 406 13.39 -19.38 0.59
CA ASN A 406 13.67 -18.81 -0.72
C ASN A 406 14.41 -17.46 -0.62
N GLU A 407 15.10 -17.16 0.45
CA GLU A 407 15.84 -15.89 0.63
C GLU A 407 14.99 -14.65 0.31
N VAL A 408 13.73 -14.64 0.72
CA VAL A 408 12.77 -13.54 0.56
C VAL A 408 12.38 -13.03 1.93
N ALA A 409 12.51 -11.72 2.14
CA ALA A 409 12.04 -11.09 3.38
C ALA A 409 10.53 -11.25 3.55
N TYR A 410 10.05 -11.39 4.78
CA TYR A 410 8.65 -11.63 5.09
C TYR A 410 8.11 -10.67 6.14
N TRP A 411 7.01 -9.98 5.83
CA TRP A 411 6.26 -9.18 6.80
C TRP A 411 4.98 -9.90 7.21
N ASP A 412 4.83 -10.14 8.51
CA ASP A 412 3.78 -10.98 9.08
C ASP A 412 2.54 -10.16 9.43
N MET A 413 1.73 -9.82 8.41
CA MET A 413 0.53 -9.01 8.60
C MET A 413 -0.46 -9.65 9.59
N PHE A 414 -0.57 -10.98 9.62
CA PHE A 414 -1.43 -11.70 10.57
C PHE A 414 -1.07 -11.36 12.03
N HIS A 415 0.21 -11.46 12.40
CA HIS A 415 0.65 -11.16 13.76
C HIS A 415 0.71 -9.65 14.05
N VAL A 416 0.98 -8.82 13.06
CA VAL A 416 0.91 -7.34 13.18
C VAL A 416 -0.51 -6.88 13.55
N MET A 417 -1.53 -7.56 13.05
CA MET A 417 -2.93 -7.29 13.40
C MET A 417 -3.30 -7.74 14.83
N GLY A 418 -2.51 -8.60 15.45
CA GLY A 418 -2.79 -9.22 16.74
C GLY A 418 -3.03 -10.73 16.70
N GLY A 419 -2.84 -11.39 15.56
CA GLY A 419 -2.98 -12.83 15.39
C GLY A 419 -4.44 -13.30 15.34
N GLU A 420 -4.69 -14.46 15.92
CA GLU A 420 -6.02 -15.08 15.91
C GLU A 420 -7.11 -14.18 16.52
N ASN A 421 -8.26 -14.13 15.84
CA ASN A 421 -9.43 -13.32 16.18
C ASN A 421 -9.23 -11.80 16.08
N SER A 422 -8.11 -11.34 15.55
CA SER A 422 -7.84 -9.90 15.39
C SER A 422 -8.81 -9.24 14.39
N MET A 423 -9.19 -9.91 13.29
CA MET A 423 -10.17 -9.35 12.36
C MET A 423 -11.54 -9.13 13.03
N ALA A 424 -11.97 -9.99 13.93
CA ALA A 424 -13.21 -9.78 14.68
C ALA A 424 -13.13 -8.54 15.60
N GLN A 425 -11.95 -8.24 16.15
CA GLN A 425 -11.70 -7.02 16.92
C GLN A 425 -11.65 -5.78 16.00
N TYR A 426 -11.01 -5.89 14.84
CA TYR A 426 -10.98 -4.83 13.83
C TYR A 426 -12.38 -4.42 13.36
N VAL A 427 -13.29 -5.39 13.20
CA VAL A 427 -14.70 -5.10 12.85
C VAL A 427 -15.44 -4.40 13.99
N LYS A 428 -15.13 -4.73 15.24
CA LYS A 428 -15.77 -4.15 16.44
C LYS A 428 -15.13 -2.83 16.90
N HIS A 429 -13.96 -2.50 16.36
CA HIS A 429 -13.26 -1.27 16.70
C HIS A 429 -14.12 -0.04 16.36
N ASP A 430 -14.02 1.04 17.13
CA ASP A 430 -14.74 2.28 16.89
C ASP A 430 -13.75 3.44 16.61
N PRO A 431 -13.77 4.02 15.41
CA PRO A 431 -14.46 3.59 14.19
C PRO A 431 -13.85 2.29 13.59
N PRO A 432 -14.67 1.48 12.87
CA PRO A 432 -14.27 0.14 12.42
C PRO A 432 -13.03 0.12 11.54
N LEU A 433 -12.10 -0.81 11.83
CA LEU A 433 -10.91 -1.10 11.01
C LEU A 433 -11.15 -2.27 10.05
N GLY A 434 -12.01 -3.23 10.42
CA GLY A 434 -12.45 -4.33 9.58
C GLY A 434 -13.82 -4.08 8.96
N SER A 435 -14.06 -4.60 7.76
CA SER A 435 -15.37 -4.58 7.11
C SER A 435 -16.32 -5.65 7.70
N PRO A 436 -17.65 -5.48 7.59
CA PRO A 436 -18.61 -6.44 8.15
C PRO A 436 -18.51 -7.86 7.59
N ASP A 437 -17.82 -8.07 6.49
CA ASP A 437 -17.53 -9.40 5.92
C ASP A 437 -16.46 -10.18 6.69
N HIS A 438 -15.79 -9.56 7.66
CA HIS A 438 -14.69 -10.12 8.45
C HIS A 438 -13.48 -10.60 7.61
N ILE A 439 -13.30 -10.06 6.42
CA ILE A 439 -12.22 -10.42 5.49
C ILE A 439 -11.43 -9.18 5.10
N HIS A 440 -12.14 -8.13 4.67
CA HIS A 440 -11.50 -6.93 4.14
C HIS A 440 -11.35 -5.84 5.21
N PHE A 441 -10.33 -5.03 5.06
CA PHE A 441 -10.19 -3.80 5.84
C PHE A 441 -11.19 -2.74 5.39
N THR A 442 -11.62 -1.89 6.31
CA THR A 442 -12.16 -0.57 5.97
C THR A 442 -11.04 0.28 5.36
N PHE A 443 -11.37 1.46 4.87
CA PHE A 443 -10.34 2.39 4.41
C PHE A 443 -9.35 2.73 5.53
N ARG A 444 -9.86 3.01 6.74
CA ARG A 444 -9.04 3.31 7.92
C ARG A 444 -8.15 2.13 8.34
N GLY A 445 -8.70 0.91 8.35
CA GLY A 445 -7.90 -0.27 8.66
C GLY A 445 -6.80 -0.52 7.63
N ALA A 446 -7.07 -0.28 6.35
CA ALA A 446 -6.06 -0.38 5.31
C ALA A 446 -4.95 0.67 5.46
N GLN A 447 -5.29 1.89 5.90
CA GLN A 447 -4.30 2.91 6.24
C GLN A 447 -3.43 2.50 7.44
N GLU A 448 -4.03 1.91 8.48
CA GLU A 448 -3.30 1.40 9.65
C GLU A 448 -2.28 0.33 9.24
N ILE A 449 -2.70 -0.63 8.42
CA ILE A 449 -1.80 -1.66 7.86
C ILE A 449 -0.69 -1.02 7.02
N GLY A 450 -1.01 -0.04 6.17
CA GLY A 450 -0.03 0.69 5.37
C GLY A 450 0.98 1.46 6.23
N ASN A 451 0.53 2.10 7.31
CA ASN A 451 1.40 2.79 8.26
C ASN A 451 2.34 1.81 8.99
N ASN A 452 1.83 0.65 9.42
CA ASN A 452 2.65 -0.36 10.10
C ASN A 452 3.73 -0.93 9.17
N LEU A 453 3.39 -1.21 7.90
CA LEU A 453 4.36 -1.66 6.89
C LEU A 453 5.41 -0.57 6.61
N ALA A 454 4.97 0.67 6.41
CA ALA A 454 5.88 1.79 6.16
C ALA A 454 6.82 2.03 7.34
N LYS A 455 6.28 2.03 8.57
CA LYS A 455 7.08 2.13 9.80
C LYS A 455 8.13 1.02 9.89
N SER A 456 7.76 -0.20 9.54
CA SER A 456 8.69 -1.31 9.53
C SER A 456 9.86 -1.05 8.58
N LEU A 457 9.61 -0.72 7.32
CA LEU A 457 10.67 -0.43 6.34
C LEU A 457 11.53 0.77 6.74
N VAL A 458 10.92 1.83 7.29
CA VAL A 458 11.65 3.03 7.75
C VAL A 458 12.59 2.68 8.90
N ILE A 459 12.19 1.84 9.84
CA ILE A 459 13.08 1.42 10.94
C ILE A 459 14.28 0.63 10.42
N TYR A 460 14.12 -0.23 9.40
CA TYR A 460 15.25 -0.90 8.75
C TYR A 460 16.16 0.10 8.03
N TYR A 461 15.60 1.12 7.40
CA TYR A 461 16.38 2.20 6.79
C TYR A 461 17.15 3.03 7.84
N ASP A 462 16.51 3.45 8.93
CA ASP A 462 17.16 4.19 10.00
C ASP A 462 18.30 3.38 10.63
N PHE A 463 18.09 2.06 10.77
CA PHE A 463 19.10 1.14 11.22
C PHE A 463 20.26 0.99 10.23
N TYR A 464 19.99 0.93 8.93
CA TYR A 464 21.01 1.03 7.88
C TYR A 464 21.83 2.31 8.03
N LYS A 465 21.19 3.48 8.21
CA LYS A 465 21.86 4.76 8.40
C LYS A 465 22.71 4.79 9.66
N LEU A 466 22.25 4.18 10.74
CA LEU A 466 23.03 4.06 11.98
C LEU A 466 24.30 3.22 11.76
N ARG A 467 24.19 2.07 11.11
CA ARG A 467 25.32 1.19 10.80
C ARG A 467 26.39 1.88 9.94
N GLN A 468 25.97 2.73 9.00
CA GLN A 468 26.92 3.51 8.18
C GLN A 468 27.81 4.47 9.01
N ARG A 469 27.43 4.78 10.24
CA ARG A 469 28.17 5.66 11.15
C ARG A 469 29.01 4.90 12.17
N LEU A 470 28.93 3.58 12.20
CA LEU A 470 29.56 2.73 13.20
C LEU A 470 30.66 1.85 12.60
N PRO A 471 31.74 1.57 13.35
CA PRO A 471 32.70 0.54 12.96
C PRO A 471 32.04 -0.85 12.92
N ASN A 472 32.27 -1.59 11.85
CA ASN A 472 31.61 -2.90 11.61
C ASN A 472 31.82 -3.92 12.75
N GLU A 473 32.99 -3.91 13.40
CA GLU A 473 33.38 -4.90 14.41
C GLU A 473 32.52 -4.85 15.69
N SER A 474 32.16 -3.66 16.15
CA SER A 474 31.36 -3.51 17.39
C SER A 474 29.89 -3.84 17.20
N PHE A 475 29.45 -3.95 15.95
CA PHE A 475 28.03 -4.09 15.59
C PHE A 475 27.60 -5.57 15.53
N ASP A 476 28.38 -6.42 14.88
CA ASP A 476 28.10 -7.85 14.77
C ASP A 476 28.09 -8.53 16.14
N GLU A 477 29.06 -8.19 17.02
CA GLU A 477 29.07 -8.69 18.39
C GLU A 477 27.80 -8.32 19.17
N PHE A 478 27.29 -7.10 18.97
CA PHE A 478 26.09 -6.62 19.65
C PHE A 478 24.81 -7.31 19.14
N MET A 479 24.68 -7.51 17.84
CA MET A 479 23.48 -8.12 17.24
C MET A 479 23.39 -9.63 17.47
N HIS A 480 24.53 -10.32 17.59
CA HIS A 480 24.61 -11.76 17.83
C HIS A 480 24.64 -12.13 19.34
N LYS A 481 24.46 -11.16 20.23
CA LYS A 481 24.33 -11.41 21.65
C LYS A 481 23.16 -12.35 21.92
N ASP A 482 23.40 -13.42 22.66
CA ASP A 482 22.47 -14.54 22.89
C ASP A 482 21.08 -14.04 23.31
N ARG A 483 20.03 -14.51 22.65
CA ARG A 483 18.61 -14.16 22.95
C ARG A 483 18.25 -14.42 24.41
N ALA A 484 18.82 -15.44 25.05
CA ALA A 484 18.61 -15.75 26.46
C ALA A 484 19.17 -14.64 27.39
N LEU A 485 20.31 -14.05 27.04
CA LEU A 485 20.89 -12.91 27.76
C LEU A 485 20.02 -11.66 27.60
N ILE A 486 19.47 -11.44 26.40
CA ILE A 486 18.55 -10.33 26.12
C ILE A 486 17.27 -10.44 26.95
N GLU A 487 16.68 -11.63 27.06
CA GLU A 487 15.48 -11.86 27.89
C GLU A 487 15.78 -11.70 29.38
N GLN A 488 16.93 -12.18 29.86
CA GLN A 488 17.35 -11.97 31.26
C GLN A 488 17.57 -10.47 31.57
N GLU A 489 18.19 -9.72 30.69
CA GLU A 489 18.37 -8.28 30.85
C GLU A 489 17.02 -7.55 30.84
N LYS A 490 16.04 -7.97 30.01
CA LYS A 490 14.68 -7.41 30.00
C LYS A 490 13.90 -7.70 31.28
N GLU A 491 13.96 -8.91 31.79
CA GLU A 491 13.32 -9.23 33.08
C GLU A 491 13.96 -8.44 34.23
N ALA A 492 15.29 -8.29 34.23
CA ALA A 492 15.98 -7.48 35.21
C ALA A 492 15.60 -6.00 35.14
N ARG A 493 15.33 -5.46 33.93
CA ARG A 493 14.85 -4.07 33.73
C ARG A 493 13.39 -3.90 34.12
N LYS A 494 12.49 -4.84 33.78
CA LYS A 494 11.07 -4.82 34.22
C LYS A 494 10.98 -4.79 35.74
N ASN A 495 11.88 -5.47 36.43
CA ASN A 495 11.93 -5.49 37.88
C ASN A 495 12.51 -4.19 38.51
N LYS A 496 13.28 -3.41 37.75
CA LYS A 496 13.80 -2.08 38.17
C LYS A 496 12.81 -0.94 37.93
N PHE A 497 11.94 -1.03 36.93
CA PHE A 497 10.91 -0.05 36.67
C PHE A 497 9.55 -0.53 37.17
N LYS A 498 9.21 -0.24 38.41
CA LYS A 498 7.81 -0.25 38.84
C LYS A 498 7.10 0.89 38.08
N PRO A 499 6.01 0.66 37.34
CA PRO A 499 5.27 1.72 36.69
C PRO A 499 4.74 2.66 37.77
N THR A 500 5.16 3.90 37.74
CA THR A 500 4.45 4.99 38.45
C THR A 500 3.11 5.12 37.75
N ASN A 501 2.04 4.76 38.47
CA ASN A 501 0.68 4.95 38.00
C ASN A 501 0.42 6.43 37.71
N TYR A 502 0.53 6.85 36.44
CA TYR A 502 -0.09 8.08 35.99
C TYR A 502 -1.53 7.78 35.63
N TYR A 503 -2.45 8.03 36.59
CA TYR A 503 -3.85 8.17 36.28
C TYR A 503 -4.04 9.43 35.45
N TYR A 504 -4.55 9.28 34.25
CA TYR A 504 -5.17 10.38 33.54
C TYR A 504 -6.45 10.80 34.31
N LYS A 505 -6.45 12.03 34.81
CA LYS A 505 -7.67 12.74 35.19
C LYS A 505 -8.24 13.44 33.97
#